data_22d22978601a7d738e36325fd618c28c
#
_entry.id   22d22978601a7d738e36325fd618c28c
#
_cell.length_a   1.000
_cell.length_b   1.000
_cell.length_c   1.000
_cell.angle_alpha   90.00
_cell.angle_beta   90.00
_cell.angle_gamma   90.00
#
_symmetry.space_group_name_H-M   'P 1'
#
loop_
_entity.id
_entity.type
_entity.pdbx_description
1 polymer ?
#
loop_
_entity_poly.entity_id
_entity_poly.type
_entity_poly.pdbx_seq_one_letter_code
_entity_poly.pdbx_strand_id
1 'polypeptide(L)'
;MPQSARALKATHGEDFTLLTDEDWAEMADAIFREVGGTIVPDYDPKLVEPLKTMDFSQPPPDLWEQFGSLSPIPMLIVRGENSSLLSIGTKEEMLQPHGSARAITAPGQGHAPLLHLPGLAGAVADFLDHL
;
A
#
# COMPACT_ATOMS: atom_id res chain seq x y z
N MET A 1 7.12 -21.34 8.25
CA MET A 1 6.28 -20.35 7.57
C MET A 1 4.92 -20.97 7.22
N PRO A 2 3.77 -20.39 7.58
CA PRO A 2 2.42 -20.87 7.27
C PRO A 2 2.18 -21.03 5.76
N GLN A 3 1.20 -21.83 5.37
CA GLN A 3 0.88 -22.06 3.95
C GLN A 3 0.41 -20.77 3.25
N SER A 4 -0.40 -19.94 3.94
CA SER A 4 -0.85 -18.63 3.48
C SER A 4 0.31 -17.68 3.19
N ALA A 5 1.29 -17.60 4.10
CA ALA A 5 2.50 -16.79 3.94
C ALA A 5 3.35 -17.25 2.75
N ARG A 6 3.48 -18.58 2.54
CA ARG A 6 4.18 -19.11 1.36
C ARG A 6 3.47 -18.75 0.05
N ALA A 7 2.15 -18.79 0.04
CA ALA A 7 1.37 -18.40 -1.13
C ALA A 7 1.53 -16.90 -1.44
N LEU A 8 1.49 -16.02 -0.42
CA LEU A 8 1.75 -14.59 -0.59
C LEU A 8 3.17 -14.33 -1.13
N LYS A 9 4.17 -14.96 -0.53
CA LYS A 9 5.56 -14.83 -0.99
C LYS A 9 5.75 -15.30 -2.43
N ALA A 10 5.09 -16.40 -2.84
CA ALA A 10 5.15 -16.89 -4.21
C ALA A 10 4.50 -15.93 -5.22
N THR A 11 3.48 -15.18 -4.79
CA THR A 11 2.74 -14.25 -5.67
C THR A 11 3.38 -12.86 -5.71
N HIS A 12 3.90 -12.37 -4.58
CA HIS A 12 4.33 -10.98 -4.40
C HIS A 12 5.81 -10.81 -4.06
N GLY A 13 6.57 -11.90 -3.99
CA GLY A 13 7.98 -11.85 -3.57
C GLY A 13 8.88 -11.03 -4.48
N GLU A 14 8.52 -10.88 -5.76
CA GLU A 14 9.25 -10.02 -6.70
C GLU A 14 9.09 -8.52 -6.36
N ASP A 15 7.92 -8.15 -5.82
CA ASP A 15 7.65 -6.78 -5.41
C ASP A 15 8.19 -6.46 -4.00
N PHE A 16 8.25 -7.47 -3.12
CA PHE A 16 8.67 -7.34 -1.72
C PHE A 16 9.96 -8.11 -1.45
N THR A 17 11.07 -7.58 -1.93
CA THR A 17 12.36 -8.30 -1.99
C THR A 17 13.12 -8.37 -0.67
N LEU A 18 12.76 -7.53 0.31
CA LEU A 18 13.46 -7.43 1.59
C LEU A 18 12.69 -8.05 2.77
N LEU A 19 11.50 -8.62 2.55
CA LEU A 19 10.72 -9.23 3.61
C LEU A 19 11.33 -10.55 4.08
N THR A 20 11.43 -10.70 5.40
CA THR A 20 11.78 -11.95 6.06
C THR A 20 10.60 -12.94 6.03
N ASP A 21 10.85 -14.20 6.40
CA ASP A 21 9.78 -15.18 6.54
C ASP A 21 8.80 -14.84 7.67
N GLU A 22 9.25 -14.07 8.67
CA GLU A 22 8.42 -13.54 9.75
C GLU A 22 7.49 -12.45 9.24
N ASP A 23 8.00 -11.48 8.47
CA ASP A 23 7.20 -10.43 7.84
C ASP A 23 6.10 -11.02 6.92
N TRP A 24 6.43 -12.08 6.18
CA TRP A 24 5.44 -12.79 5.36
C TRP A 24 4.37 -13.49 6.19
N ALA A 25 4.73 -14.01 7.38
CA ALA A 25 3.75 -14.62 8.28
C ALA A 25 2.82 -13.55 8.87
N GLU A 26 3.37 -12.43 9.36
CA GLU A 26 2.59 -11.30 9.86
C GLU A 26 1.65 -10.71 8.78
N MET A 27 2.14 -10.56 7.55
CA MET A 27 1.32 -10.13 6.42
C MET A 27 0.16 -11.09 6.16
N ALA A 28 0.43 -12.40 6.22
CA ALA A 28 -0.61 -13.41 6.03
C ALA A 28 -1.67 -13.36 7.14
N ASP A 29 -1.25 -13.20 8.39
CA ASP A 29 -2.16 -13.09 9.53
C ASP A 29 -3.03 -11.82 9.49
N ALA A 30 -2.50 -10.73 8.88
CA ALA A 30 -3.25 -9.49 8.68
C ALA A 30 -4.27 -9.55 7.53
N ILE A 31 -4.07 -10.41 6.55
CA ILE A 31 -4.89 -10.47 5.32
C ILE A 31 -5.89 -11.64 5.35
N PHE A 32 -5.56 -12.71 6.05
CA PHE A 32 -6.34 -13.94 6.07
C PHE A 32 -6.77 -14.33 7.48
N ARG A 33 -7.87 -15.06 7.56
CA ARG A 33 -8.33 -15.74 8.78
C ARG A 33 -8.70 -17.19 8.48
N GLU A 34 -8.68 -18.02 9.50
CA GLU A 34 -9.13 -19.41 9.39
C GLU A 34 -10.60 -19.54 9.80
N VAL A 35 -11.38 -20.18 8.96
CA VAL A 35 -12.79 -20.50 9.22
C VAL A 35 -13.02 -21.97 8.90
N GLY A 36 -13.32 -22.77 9.93
CA GLY A 36 -13.59 -24.19 9.75
C GLY A 36 -12.46 -24.99 9.09
N GLY A 37 -11.20 -24.65 9.37
CA GLY A 37 -10.01 -25.28 8.78
C GLY A 37 -9.65 -24.77 7.37
N THR A 38 -10.36 -23.75 6.88
CA THR A 38 -10.11 -23.13 5.57
C THR A 38 -9.59 -21.70 5.75
N ILE A 39 -8.53 -21.37 5.04
CA ILE A 39 -7.98 -20.01 4.99
C ILE A 39 -8.83 -19.17 4.03
N VAL A 40 -9.39 -18.08 4.53
CA VAL A 40 -10.21 -17.14 3.76
C VAL A 40 -9.68 -15.72 3.94
N PRO A 41 -9.88 -14.82 2.96
CA PRO A 41 -9.58 -13.40 3.13
C PRO A 41 -10.34 -12.79 4.31
N ASP A 42 -9.68 -11.93 5.09
CA ASP A 42 -10.28 -11.25 6.25
C ASP A 42 -10.80 -9.85 5.87
N TYR A 43 -11.58 -9.79 4.80
CA TYR A 43 -12.33 -8.61 4.40
C TYR A 43 -13.76 -9.00 4.01
N ASP A 44 -14.69 -8.04 4.05
CA ASP A 44 -16.05 -8.26 3.55
C ASP A 44 -16.01 -8.41 2.01
N PRO A 45 -16.44 -9.57 1.47
CA PRO A 45 -16.47 -9.80 0.02
C PRO A 45 -17.27 -8.75 -0.76
N LYS A 46 -18.21 -8.06 -0.11
CA LYS A 46 -19.00 -6.98 -0.73
C LYS A 46 -18.15 -5.80 -1.17
N LEU A 47 -16.96 -5.59 -0.58
CA LEU A 47 -16.02 -4.53 -1.00
C LEU A 47 -15.55 -4.71 -2.44
N VAL A 48 -15.47 -5.94 -2.94
CA VAL A 48 -15.00 -6.23 -4.30
C VAL A 48 -16.14 -6.43 -5.32
N GLU A 49 -17.39 -6.48 -4.87
CA GLU A 49 -18.54 -6.64 -5.79
C GLU A 49 -18.64 -5.53 -6.84
N PRO A 50 -18.46 -4.23 -6.50
CA PRO A 50 -18.48 -3.18 -7.50
C PRO A 50 -17.41 -3.34 -8.58
N LEU A 51 -16.24 -3.90 -8.23
CA LEU A 51 -15.16 -4.11 -9.19
C LEU A 51 -15.51 -5.13 -10.28
N LYS A 52 -16.41 -6.09 -9.98
CA LYS A 52 -16.86 -7.12 -10.94
C LYS A 52 -17.69 -6.52 -12.09
N THR A 53 -18.28 -5.35 -11.88
CA THR A 53 -19.12 -4.64 -12.84
C THR A 53 -18.47 -3.41 -13.44
N MET A 54 -17.26 -3.06 -12.99
CA MET A 54 -16.51 -1.94 -13.55
C MET A 54 -15.99 -2.26 -14.95
N ASP A 55 -16.17 -1.31 -15.85
CA ASP A 55 -15.55 -1.35 -17.18
C ASP A 55 -14.12 -0.77 -17.09
N PHE A 56 -13.15 -1.65 -16.95
CA PHE A 56 -11.72 -1.27 -16.91
C PHE A 56 -11.15 -0.84 -18.28
N SER A 57 -11.94 -0.88 -19.35
CA SER A 57 -11.53 -0.33 -20.64
C SER A 57 -11.63 1.21 -20.70
N GLN A 58 -12.41 1.79 -19.77
CA GLN A 58 -12.52 3.23 -19.64
C GLN A 58 -11.40 3.77 -18.73
N PRO A 59 -10.82 4.94 -19.05
CA PRO A 59 -9.86 5.56 -18.16
C PRO A 59 -10.54 5.90 -16.82
N PRO A 60 -9.81 5.81 -15.71
CA PRO A 60 -10.34 6.24 -14.41
C PRO A 60 -10.67 7.74 -14.46
N PRO A 61 -11.61 8.21 -13.63
CA PRO A 61 -11.92 9.64 -13.55
C PRO A 61 -10.67 10.43 -13.14
N ASP A 62 -10.52 11.61 -13.72
CA ASP A 62 -9.51 12.57 -13.28
C ASP A 62 -9.91 13.15 -11.93
N LEU A 63 -9.07 12.94 -10.91
CA LEU A 63 -9.29 13.39 -9.53
C LEU A 63 -8.27 14.44 -9.08
N TRP A 64 -7.48 15.00 -9.98
CA TRP A 64 -6.42 15.94 -9.62
C TRP A 64 -6.94 17.24 -8.99
N GLU A 65 -8.11 17.73 -9.41
CA GLU A 65 -8.74 18.91 -8.78
C GLU A 65 -9.13 18.61 -7.33
N GLN A 66 -9.79 17.47 -7.09
CA GLN A 66 -10.16 17.03 -5.74
C GLN A 66 -8.92 16.79 -4.87
N PHE A 67 -7.89 16.16 -5.43
CA PHE A 67 -6.63 15.96 -4.73
C PHE A 67 -5.96 17.30 -4.40
N GLY A 68 -5.95 18.26 -5.31
CA GLY A 68 -5.43 19.61 -5.08
C GLY A 68 -6.14 20.35 -3.94
N SER A 69 -7.44 20.08 -3.72
CA SER A 69 -8.21 20.69 -2.61
C SER A 69 -7.71 20.24 -1.21
N LEU A 70 -6.94 19.16 -1.12
CA LEU A 70 -6.31 18.70 0.11
C LEU A 70 -5.03 19.47 0.46
N SER A 71 -4.58 20.40 -0.38
CA SER A 71 -3.31 21.13 -0.19
C SER A 71 -3.12 21.82 1.18
N PRO A 72 -4.16 22.26 1.91
CA PRO A 72 -4.00 22.79 3.26
C PRO A 72 -3.70 21.72 4.33
N ILE A 73 -3.86 20.42 4.01
CA ILE A 73 -3.70 19.31 4.95
C ILE A 73 -2.27 18.78 4.84
N PRO A 74 -1.50 18.70 5.94
CA PRO A 74 -0.19 18.05 5.92
C PRO A 74 -0.29 16.62 5.37
N MET A 75 0.59 16.25 4.44
CA MET A 75 0.54 14.98 3.75
C MET A 75 1.90 14.28 3.70
N LEU A 76 1.90 13.00 4.02
CA LEU A 76 3.05 12.11 3.80
C LEU A 76 2.66 11.04 2.78
N ILE A 77 3.35 11.02 1.66
CA ILE A 77 3.19 10.00 0.61
C ILE A 77 4.26 8.92 0.82
N VAL A 78 3.82 7.69 1.09
CA VAL A 78 4.71 6.55 1.22
C VAL A 78 4.59 5.67 -0.02
N ARG A 79 5.65 5.59 -0.82
CA ARG A 79 5.69 4.78 -2.02
C ARG A 79 6.62 3.59 -1.84
N GLY A 80 6.16 2.37 -2.13
CA GLY A 80 7.06 1.22 -2.29
C GLY A 80 7.99 1.41 -3.50
N GLU A 81 9.26 1.09 -3.36
CA GLU A 81 10.25 1.20 -4.45
C GLU A 81 9.79 0.43 -5.70
N ASN A 82 9.25 -0.78 -5.50
CA ASN A 82 8.79 -1.68 -6.55
C ASN A 82 7.29 -1.54 -6.86
N SER A 83 6.65 -0.44 -6.40
CA SER A 83 5.21 -0.24 -6.65
C SER A 83 4.90 -0.15 -8.14
N SER A 84 4.06 -1.04 -8.62
CA SER A 84 3.47 -1.02 -9.97
C SER A 84 2.23 -0.13 -10.08
N LEU A 85 1.60 0.25 -8.95
CA LEU A 85 0.38 1.06 -8.93
C LEU A 85 0.64 2.56 -8.78
N LEU A 86 1.60 2.95 -7.93
CA LEU A 86 2.01 4.34 -7.78
C LEU A 86 3.35 4.56 -8.46
N SER A 87 3.33 5.16 -9.66
CA SER A 87 4.56 5.47 -10.40
C SER A 87 5.37 6.59 -9.73
N ILE A 88 6.65 6.70 -10.09
CA ILE A 88 7.50 7.82 -9.63
C ILE A 88 6.93 9.15 -10.14
N GLY A 89 6.53 9.21 -11.42
CA GLY A 89 5.94 10.40 -12.02
C GLY A 89 4.66 10.85 -11.30
N THR A 90 3.73 9.91 -11.04
CA THR A 90 2.50 10.23 -10.29
C THR A 90 2.81 10.73 -8.89
N LYS A 91 3.78 10.13 -8.18
CA LYS A 91 4.22 10.63 -6.87
C LYS A 91 4.74 12.07 -6.95
N GLU A 92 5.52 12.40 -7.98
CA GLU A 92 6.05 13.75 -8.20
C GLU A 92 4.93 14.75 -8.53
N GLU A 93 3.97 14.37 -9.36
CA GLU A 93 2.77 15.17 -9.62
C GLU A 93 1.94 15.42 -8.36
N MET A 94 1.80 14.43 -7.47
CA MET A 94 1.11 14.60 -6.20
C MET A 94 1.78 15.62 -5.27
N LEU A 95 3.09 15.78 -5.35
CA LEU A 95 3.81 16.75 -4.52
C LEU A 95 3.64 18.20 -4.97
N GLN A 96 3.37 18.44 -6.26
CA GLN A 96 3.33 19.79 -6.83
C GLN A 96 2.25 20.71 -6.25
N PRO A 97 0.98 20.27 -6.10
CA PRO A 97 -0.08 21.12 -5.54
C PRO A 97 0.01 21.30 -4.03
N HIS A 98 0.86 20.55 -3.35
CA HIS A 98 0.95 20.51 -1.89
C HIS A 98 2.31 21.02 -1.39
N GLY A 99 2.41 22.31 -1.05
CA GLY A 99 3.66 22.90 -0.57
C GLY A 99 4.21 22.31 0.74
N SER A 100 3.37 21.62 1.53
CA SER A 100 3.75 20.93 2.78
C SER A 100 3.82 19.40 2.64
N ALA A 101 3.51 18.83 1.47
CA ALA A 101 3.59 17.39 1.27
C ALA A 101 5.04 16.92 1.25
N ARG A 102 5.27 15.75 1.85
CA ARG A 102 6.53 15.03 1.84
C ARG A 102 6.33 13.66 1.20
N ALA A 103 7.36 13.12 0.60
CA ALA A 103 7.33 11.75 0.09
C ALA A 103 8.55 10.97 0.58
N ILE A 104 8.31 9.70 0.90
CA ILE A 104 9.36 8.72 1.20
C ILE A 104 9.18 7.50 0.32
N THR A 105 10.28 6.85 0.00
CA THR A 105 10.27 5.59 -0.73
C THR A 105 10.67 4.46 0.23
N ALA A 106 9.86 3.41 0.29
CA ALA A 106 10.10 2.21 1.07
C ALA A 106 10.96 1.24 0.24
N PRO A 107 12.26 1.05 0.57
CA PRO A 107 13.15 0.19 -0.22
C PRO A 107 12.66 -1.26 -0.25
N GLY A 108 12.79 -1.91 -1.41
CA GLY A 108 12.47 -3.31 -1.60
C GLY A 108 11.02 -3.70 -1.36
N GLN A 109 10.09 -2.73 -1.30
CA GLN A 109 8.68 -2.98 -1.07
C GLN A 109 7.81 -2.62 -2.27
N GLY A 110 6.75 -3.37 -2.45
CA GLY A 110 5.70 -3.15 -3.44
C GLY A 110 4.61 -2.19 -2.98
N HIS A 111 3.39 -2.42 -3.45
CA HIS A 111 2.21 -1.64 -3.07
C HIS A 111 1.19 -2.54 -2.31
N ALA A 112 0.70 -2.12 -1.15
CA ALA A 112 1.12 -0.98 -0.34
C ALA A 112 2.29 -1.40 0.57
N PRO A 113 3.25 -0.49 0.86
CA PRO A 113 4.36 -0.85 1.72
C PRO A 113 3.93 -1.08 3.17
N LEU A 114 4.62 -1.97 3.86
CA LEU A 114 4.39 -2.32 5.26
C LEU A 114 4.99 -1.25 6.17
N LEU A 115 4.15 -0.41 6.76
CA LEU A 115 4.57 0.79 7.50
C LEU A 115 5.29 0.48 8.83
N HIS A 116 5.12 -0.71 9.40
CA HIS A 116 5.75 -1.11 10.66
C HIS A 116 7.22 -1.50 10.53
N LEU A 117 7.71 -1.70 9.29
CA LEU A 117 9.10 -2.10 9.08
C LEU A 117 10.10 -1.02 9.53
N PRO A 118 11.30 -1.43 9.98
CA PRO A 118 12.33 -0.51 10.45
C PRO A 118 12.64 0.62 9.47
N GLY A 119 12.79 1.83 9.99
CA GLY A 119 13.02 3.04 9.20
C GLY A 119 11.73 3.69 8.69
N LEU A 120 10.74 2.91 8.24
CA LEU A 120 9.49 3.45 7.75
C LEU A 120 8.57 3.89 8.90
N ALA A 121 8.45 3.06 9.94
CA ALA A 121 7.70 3.39 11.15
C ALA A 121 8.22 4.69 11.80
N GLY A 122 9.56 4.84 11.89
CA GLY A 122 10.19 6.05 12.41
C GLY A 122 9.87 7.29 11.57
N ALA A 123 9.93 7.19 10.24
CA ALA A 123 9.60 8.30 9.34
C ALA A 123 8.12 8.71 9.43
N VAL A 124 7.21 7.76 9.62
CA VAL A 124 5.79 8.05 9.85
C VAL A 124 5.57 8.72 11.20
N ALA A 125 6.19 8.21 12.26
CA ALA A 125 6.12 8.81 13.60
C ALA A 125 6.66 10.25 13.58
N ASP A 126 7.85 10.47 12.99
CA ASP A 126 8.45 11.79 12.81
C ASP A 126 7.53 12.77 12.09
N PHE A 127 6.83 12.31 11.05
CA PHE A 127 5.86 13.15 10.36
C PHE A 127 4.69 13.55 11.27
N LEU A 128 4.15 12.61 12.05
CA LEU A 128 3.03 12.86 12.95
C LEU A 128 3.41 13.78 14.12
N ASP A 129 4.63 13.65 14.64
CA ASP A 129 5.13 14.47 15.77
C ASP A 129 5.39 15.94 15.36
N HIS A 130 5.43 16.24 14.05
CA HIS A 130 5.68 17.58 13.51
C HIS A 130 4.47 18.18 12.77
N LEU A 131 3.27 17.70 13.08
CA LEU A 131 1.98 18.24 12.57
C LEU A 131 1.53 19.52 13.34
#